data_990b8cf9227d6ee2d4b2eb21d86db671
#
_entry.id   990b8cf9227d6ee2d4b2eb21d86db671
#
_cell.length_a   1.000
_cell.length_b   1.000
_cell.length_c   1.000
_cell.angle_alpha   90.00
_cell.angle_beta   90.00
_cell.angle_gamma   90.00
#
_symmetry.space_group_name_H-M   'P 1'
#
loop_
_entity.id
_entity.type
_entity.pdbx_description
1 polymer ?
#
loop_
_entity_poly.entity_id
_entity_poly.type
_entity_poly.pdbx_seq_one_letter_code
_entity_poly.pdbx_strand_id
1 'polypeptide(L)' 'MKVINHIKEIRTSKAITQVQMAEDLQITRQTINAIEKNKYNPSLELALKIAKYFNVPFEELFYLEEEE' A
#
# COMPACT_ATOMS: atom_id res chain seq x y z
N MET A 1 -2.13 -6.19 18.06
CA MET A 1 -1.25 -5.81 16.94
C MET A 1 -2.07 -5.25 15.80
N LYS A 2 -1.51 -4.32 15.06
CA LYS A 2 -2.20 -3.83 13.89
C LYS A 2 -1.22 -3.68 12.73
N VAL A 3 -1.72 -3.80 11.52
CA VAL A 3 -0.90 -3.66 10.32
C VAL A 3 -0.74 -2.18 9.99
N ILE A 4 0.50 -1.76 9.81
CA ILE A 4 0.85 -0.41 9.36
C ILE A 4 1.41 -0.54 7.96
N ASN A 5 1.10 0.42 7.10
CA ASN A 5 1.69 0.45 5.77
C ASN A 5 2.28 1.83 5.47
N HIS A 6 3.24 1.84 4.56
CA HIS A 6 3.90 3.06 4.10
C HIS A 6 3.61 3.34 2.62
N ILE A 7 2.46 2.87 2.14
CA ILE A 7 2.10 3.03 0.73
C ILE A 7 2.11 4.49 0.31
N LYS A 8 1.48 5.36 1.11
CA LYS A 8 1.39 6.78 0.76
C LYS A 8 2.77 7.42 0.70
N GLU A 9 3.61 7.15 1.69
CA GLU A 9 4.95 7.74 1.76
C GLU A 9 5.81 7.29 0.58
N ILE A 10 5.79 5.99 0.27
CA ILE A 10 6.56 5.45 -0.85
C ILE A 10 6.02 5.98 -2.17
N ARG A 11 4.70 5.97 -2.33
CA ARG A 11 4.05 6.46 -3.54
C ARG A 11 4.42 7.93 -3.81
N THR A 12 4.29 8.78 -2.79
CA THR A 12 4.58 10.21 -2.96
C THR A 12 6.07 10.46 -3.21
N SER A 13 6.94 9.66 -2.60
CA SER A 13 8.38 9.80 -2.84
C SER A 13 8.75 9.47 -4.29
N LYS A 14 7.93 8.67 -4.96
CA LYS A 14 8.13 8.30 -6.37
C LYS A 14 7.31 9.18 -7.31
N ALA A 15 6.63 10.20 -6.79
CA ALA A 15 5.79 11.11 -7.57
C ALA A 15 4.66 10.38 -8.31
N ILE A 16 4.12 9.32 -7.71
CA ILE A 16 3.02 8.55 -8.28
C ILE A 16 1.71 8.98 -7.62
N THR A 17 0.69 9.33 -8.41
CA THR A 17 -0.62 9.68 -7.87
C THR A 17 -1.42 8.41 -7.55
N GLN A 18 -2.44 8.56 -6.70
CA GLN A 18 -3.36 7.45 -6.45
C GLN A 18 -4.03 6.97 -7.74
N VAL A 19 -4.37 7.90 -8.62
CA VAL A 19 -5.01 7.56 -9.91
C VAL A 19 -4.06 6.72 -10.76
N GLN A 20 -2.80 7.13 -10.86
CA GLN A 20 -1.82 6.40 -11.66
C GLN A 20 -1.59 5.00 -11.09
N MET A 21 -1.44 4.90 -9.78
CA MET A 21 -1.25 3.61 -9.14
C MET A 21 -2.45 2.69 -9.35
N ALA A 22 -3.67 3.24 -9.25
CA ALA A 22 -4.89 2.47 -9.46
C ALA A 22 -4.94 1.91 -10.89
N GLU A 23 -4.61 2.74 -11.87
CA GLU A 23 -4.57 2.31 -13.27
C GLU A 23 -3.52 1.21 -13.48
N ASP A 24 -2.32 1.41 -12.95
CA ASP A 24 -1.22 0.46 -13.12
C ASP A 24 -1.54 -0.89 -12.50
N LEU A 25 -2.20 -0.91 -11.36
CA LEU A 25 -2.55 -2.14 -10.64
C LEU A 25 -3.94 -2.68 -11.02
N GLN A 26 -4.67 -1.96 -11.86
CA GLN A 26 -6.02 -2.35 -12.30
C GLN A 26 -6.99 -2.53 -11.12
N ILE A 27 -6.91 -1.60 -10.18
CA ILE A 27 -7.82 -1.53 -9.04
C ILE A 27 -8.40 -0.12 -8.97
N THR A 28 -9.33 0.12 -8.06
CA THR A 28 -9.95 1.43 -7.96
C THR A 28 -9.12 2.36 -7.08
N ARG A 29 -9.23 3.66 -7.33
CA ARG A 29 -8.61 4.67 -6.49
C ARG A 29 -9.14 4.58 -5.06
N GLN A 30 -10.43 4.28 -4.90
CA GLN A 30 -11.04 4.13 -3.58
C GLN A 30 -10.36 3.02 -2.78
N THR A 31 -9.99 1.93 -3.43
CA THR A 31 -9.28 0.83 -2.79
C THR A 31 -7.94 1.32 -2.24
N ILE A 32 -7.16 2.05 -3.06
CA ILE A 32 -5.87 2.58 -2.63
C ILE A 32 -6.04 3.54 -1.46
N ASN A 33 -6.99 4.45 -1.56
CA ASN A 33 -7.25 5.43 -0.51
C ASN A 33 -7.63 4.75 0.80
N ALA A 34 -8.48 3.72 0.75
CA ALA A 34 -8.90 2.99 1.94
C ALA A 34 -7.72 2.26 2.60
N ILE A 35 -6.84 1.66 1.79
CA ILE A 35 -5.65 0.98 2.32
C ILE A 35 -4.72 2.01 2.97
N GLU A 36 -4.45 3.12 2.31
CA GLU A 36 -3.57 4.17 2.85
C GLU A 36 -4.09 4.74 4.16
N LYS A 37 -5.41 4.77 4.34
CA LYS A 37 -6.02 5.27 5.57
C LYS A 37 -6.23 4.18 6.62
N ASN A 38 -5.70 2.98 6.39
CA ASN A 38 -5.83 1.84 7.31
C ASN A 38 -7.29 1.45 7.58
N LYS A 39 -8.17 1.67 6.61
CA LYS A 39 -9.57 1.26 6.74
C LYS A 39 -9.76 -0.22 6.46
N TYR A 40 -8.87 -0.82 5.70
CA TYR A 40 -8.78 -2.25 5.54
C TYR A 40 -7.41 -2.63 5.00
N ASN A 41 -7.06 -3.90 5.15
CA ASN A 41 -5.79 -4.42 4.65
C ASN A 41 -6.01 -5.07 3.29
N PRO A 42 -5.05 -4.94 2.36
CA PRO A 42 -5.17 -5.63 1.07
C PRO A 42 -5.05 -7.14 1.26
N SER A 43 -5.55 -7.88 0.28
CA SER A 43 -5.28 -9.32 0.22
C SER A 43 -3.78 -9.55 0.12
N LEU A 44 -3.33 -10.76 0.47
CA LEU A 44 -1.91 -11.10 0.34
C LEU A 44 -1.44 -10.90 -1.09
N GLU A 45 -2.24 -11.33 -2.07
CA GLU A 45 -1.88 -11.16 -3.47
C GLU A 45 -1.69 -9.70 -3.83
N LEU A 46 -2.62 -8.84 -3.43
CA LEU A 46 -2.52 -7.41 -3.73
C LEU A 46 -1.33 -6.78 -3.02
N ALA A 47 -1.10 -7.16 -1.75
CA ALA A 47 0.04 -6.65 -1.00
C ALA A 47 1.36 -6.98 -1.68
N LEU A 48 1.52 -8.20 -2.18
CA LEU A 48 2.73 -8.61 -2.89
C LEU A 48 2.86 -7.87 -4.22
N LYS A 49 1.76 -7.63 -4.92
CA LYS A 49 1.76 -6.85 -6.16
C LYS A 49 2.21 -5.40 -5.90
N ILE A 50 1.76 -4.81 -4.80
CA ILE A 50 2.14 -3.44 -4.46
C ILE A 50 3.64 -3.38 -4.17
N ALA A 51 4.18 -4.32 -3.41
CA ALA A 51 5.62 -4.36 -3.11
C ALA A 51 6.43 -4.47 -4.40
N LYS A 52 6.00 -5.33 -5.32
CA LYS A 52 6.67 -5.48 -6.60
C LYS A 52 6.55 -4.23 -7.46
N TYR A 53 5.38 -3.60 -7.45
CA TYR A 53 5.14 -2.36 -8.19
C TYR A 53 6.10 -1.25 -7.74
N PHE A 54 6.27 -1.10 -6.43
CA PHE A 54 7.19 -0.09 -5.89
C PHE A 54 8.66 -0.54 -5.89
N ASN A 55 8.91 -1.83 -6.14
CA ASN A 55 10.25 -2.41 -6.11
C ASN A 55 10.93 -2.19 -4.75
N VAL A 56 10.19 -2.47 -3.68
CA VAL A 56 10.70 -2.39 -2.30
C VAL A 56 10.48 -3.72 -1.59
N PRO A 57 11.30 -4.02 -0.56
CA PRO A 57 11.04 -5.21 0.25
C PRO A 57 9.68 -5.11 0.93
N PHE A 58 9.01 -6.25 1.07
CA PHE A 58 7.69 -6.30 1.67
C PHE A 58 7.69 -5.69 3.07
N GLU A 59 8.73 -5.95 3.86
CA GLU A 59 8.84 -5.48 5.24
C GLU A 59 8.97 -3.96 5.34
N GLU A 60 9.41 -3.30 4.28
CA GLU A 60 9.46 -1.84 4.26
C GLU A 60 8.10 -1.23 3.93
N LEU A 61 7.22 -2.02 3.33
CA LEU A 61 5.91 -1.55 2.90
C LEU A 61 4.84 -1.82 3.96
N PHE A 62 4.88 -3.00 4.59
CA PHE A 62 3.92 -3.41 5.60
C PHE A 62 4.64 -3.95 6.82
N TYR A 63 4.14 -3.64 8.01
CA TYR A 63 4.68 -4.22 9.23
C TYR A 63 3.60 -4.26 10.32
N LEU A 64 3.87 -5.03 11.35
CA LEU A 64 2.98 -5.13 12.51
C LEU A 64 3.47 -4.17 13.59
N GLU A 65 2.55 -3.40 14.13
CA GLU A 65 2.80 -2.53 15.27
C GLU A 65 2.09 -3.11 16.48
N GLU A 66 2.82 -3.28 17.57
CA GLU A 66 2.20 -3.75 18.82
C GLU A 66 1.49 -2.59 19.49
N GLU A 67 0.29 -2.87 19.97
CA GLU A 67 -0.50 -1.91 20.74
C GLU A 67 -0.42 -2.29 22.21
N GLU A 68 -0.28 -1.28 23.04
CA GLU A 68 -0.31 -1.47 24.49
C GLU A 68 -1.70 -1.24 25.03
#